data_e3ad8e93be35c0add204d9d2a6edb3c8
#
_entry.id   e3ad8e93be35c0add204d9d2a6edb3c8
#
_cell.length_a   1.000
_cell.length_b   1.000
_cell.length_c   1.000
_cell.angle_alpha   90.00
_cell.angle_beta   90.00
_cell.angle_gamma   90.00
#
_symmetry.space_group_name_H-M   'P 1'
#
loop_
_entity.id
_entity.type
_entity.pdbx_description
1 polymer ?
#
loop_
_entity_poly.entity_id
_entity_poly.type
_entity_poly.pdbx_seq_one_letter_code
_entity_poly.pdbx_strand_id
1 'polypeptide(L)'
;MKNITILGCGLSGMAFIKKARELNTDAKFTIIDKNQYSLDKWGFFNDFSVKNRVDLGAFAKSIKAEFICDTVERVNAKRKKIYFKDKECRDYETLIVASGVKPKKMAVKGEHREGFFYLAGFDPFILRDRIKILSDCVVYVSTLLGVKLVLHLRSQKKELNVVAQSLDFLSDRKELFLNYCSREGIGIYAGSTIEEAIGEAVIRAVKLNPLKVLSAQALFLDSGFIANNDFFETDEESAATPPKILNDVYFLGDAANRPIADEFFFANEAENSLTGAVALAENIFSDKPIDFTSKKEYNPQLIIDELFSRFNVNAGIV
;
A
#
# COMPACT_ATOMS: atom_id res chain seq x y z
N MET A 1 1.15 -33.81 7.69
CA MET A 1 0.14 -32.77 7.41
C MET A 1 0.85 -31.43 7.65
N LYS A 2 0.86 -30.49 6.69
CA LYS A 2 1.57 -29.21 6.85
C LYS A 2 0.66 -28.21 7.58
N ASN A 3 1.20 -27.53 8.60
CA ASN A 3 0.52 -26.44 9.31
C ASN A 3 1.13 -25.11 8.85
N ILE A 4 0.32 -24.28 8.21
CA ILE A 4 0.76 -23.01 7.64
C ILE A 4 0.00 -21.84 8.27
N THR A 5 0.75 -20.92 8.83
CA THR A 5 0.23 -19.67 9.37
C THR A 5 0.48 -18.54 8.38
N ILE A 6 -0.54 -17.74 8.09
CA ILE A 6 -0.48 -16.62 7.15
C ILE A 6 -0.72 -15.32 7.91
N LEU A 7 0.27 -14.41 7.90
CA LEU A 7 0.15 -13.05 8.43
C LEU A 7 -0.25 -12.09 7.32
N GLY A 8 -1.45 -11.58 7.41
CA GLY A 8 -2.05 -10.72 6.39
C GLY A 8 -2.82 -11.52 5.34
N CYS A 9 -4.08 -11.18 5.15
CA CYS A 9 -4.95 -11.83 4.18
C CYS A 9 -5.48 -10.82 3.15
N GLY A 10 -4.56 -10.06 2.58
CA GLY A 10 -4.78 -9.27 1.38
C GLY A 10 -4.79 -10.11 0.12
N LEU A 11 -4.60 -9.47 -1.02
CA LEU A 11 -4.64 -10.12 -2.35
C LEU A 11 -3.68 -11.32 -2.43
N SER A 12 -2.42 -11.13 -2.03
CA SER A 12 -1.39 -12.19 -2.08
C SER A 12 -1.69 -13.35 -1.13
N GLY A 13 -2.08 -13.05 0.13
CA GLY A 13 -2.41 -14.07 1.12
C GLY A 13 -3.59 -14.93 0.69
N MET A 14 -4.68 -14.31 0.19
CA MET A 14 -5.84 -15.03 -0.33
C MET A 14 -5.50 -15.90 -1.55
N ALA A 15 -4.69 -15.36 -2.48
CA ALA A 15 -4.29 -16.11 -3.67
C ALA A 15 -3.43 -17.33 -3.30
N PHE A 16 -2.46 -17.15 -2.38
CA PHE A 16 -1.65 -18.25 -1.87
C PHE A 16 -2.52 -19.35 -1.27
N ILE A 17 -3.43 -19.00 -0.36
CA ILE A 17 -4.26 -19.98 0.33
C ILE A 17 -5.15 -20.75 -0.65
N LYS A 18 -5.80 -20.05 -1.61
CA LYS A 18 -6.63 -20.69 -2.64
C LYS A 18 -5.81 -21.71 -3.43
N LYS A 19 -4.65 -21.30 -3.96
CA LYS A 19 -3.78 -22.19 -4.74
C LYS A 19 -3.24 -23.36 -3.88
N ALA A 20 -2.81 -23.08 -2.66
CA ALA A 20 -2.32 -24.11 -1.74
C ALA A 20 -3.40 -25.14 -1.38
N ARG A 21 -4.66 -24.71 -1.26
CA ARG A 21 -5.79 -25.62 -1.02
C ARG A 21 -6.11 -26.49 -2.23
N GLU A 22 -5.95 -25.98 -3.46
CA GLU A 22 -6.07 -26.79 -4.67
C GLU A 22 -5.00 -27.88 -4.75
N LEU A 23 -3.78 -27.57 -4.33
CA LEU A 23 -2.64 -28.50 -4.39
C LEU A 23 -2.65 -29.51 -3.23
N ASN A 24 -3.15 -29.13 -2.07
CA ASN A 24 -3.16 -29.97 -0.87
C ASN A 24 -4.39 -29.70 -0.01
N THR A 25 -5.35 -30.62 -0.06
CA THR A 25 -6.60 -30.54 0.70
C THR A 25 -6.43 -30.75 2.20
N ASP A 26 -5.35 -31.41 2.64
CA ASP A 26 -5.11 -31.79 4.03
C ASP A 26 -4.28 -30.78 4.82
N ALA A 27 -3.73 -29.76 4.15
CA ALA A 27 -3.00 -28.71 4.83
C ALA A 27 -3.90 -27.94 5.81
N LYS A 28 -3.40 -27.65 6.99
CA LYS A 28 -4.07 -26.77 7.96
C LYS A 28 -3.59 -25.34 7.79
N PHE A 29 -4.55 -24.43 7.68
CA PHE A 29 -4.27 -23.01 7.57
C PHE A 29 -4.78 -22.25 8.79
N THR A 30 -3.93 -21.33 9.30
CA THR A 30 -4.33 -20.30 10.25
C THR A 30 -4.08 -18.93 9.60
N ILE A 31 -5.12 -18.14 9.49
CA ILE A 31 -5.07 -16.78 8.95
C ILE A 31 -5.06 -15.81 10.11
N ILE A 32 -4.11 -14.88 10.11
CA ILE A 32 -3.99 -13.81 11.10
C ILE A 32 -4.05 -12.47 10.36
N ASP A 33 -5.02 -11.63 10.70
CA ASP A 33 -5.12 -10.27 10.18
C ASP A 33 -5.69 -9.35 11.27
N LYS A 34 -5.23 -8.09 11.30
CA LYS A 34 -5.75 -7.09 12.23
C LYS A 34 -7.16 -6.61 11.88
N ASN A 35 -7.60 -6.84 10.65
CA ASN A 35 -8.89 -6.42 10.14
C ASN A 35 -9.80 -7.65 9.96
N GLN A 36 -11.11 -7.46 10.18
CA GLN A 36 -12.13 -8.47 9.87
C GLN A 36 -12.38 -8.63 8.36
N TYR A 37 -11.92 -7.66 7.58
CA TYR A 37 -12.19 -7.59 6.14
C TYR A 37 -10.90 -7.33 5.38
N SER A 38 -10.74 -8.02 4.26
CA SER A 38 -9.76 -7.66 3.25
C SER A 38 -10.35 -6.68 2.26
N LEU A 39 -9.54 -5.69 1.88
CA LEU A 39 -9.87 -4.66 0.92
C LEU A 39 -8.83 -4.69 -0.19
N ASP A 40 -9.29 -4.64 -1.42
CA ASP A 40 -8.41 -4.41 -2.56
C ASP A 40 -8.01 -2.93 -2.62
N LYS A 41 -6.93 -2.59 -1.90
CA LYS A 41 -6.41 -1.21 -1.86
C LYS A 41 -5.94 -0.73 -3.21
N TRP A 42 -5.30 -1.59 -3.98
CA TRP A 42 -4.77 -1.23 -5.29
C TRP A 42 -5.89 -1.05 -6.32
N GLY A 43 -6.90 -1.92 -6.30
CA GLY A 43 -8.11 -1.74 -7.08
C GLY A 43 -8.85 -0.45 -6.70
N PHE A 44 -8.91 -0.12 -5.39
CA PHE A 44 -9.45 1.16 -4.93
C PHE A 44 -8.74 2.35 -5.57
N PHE A 45 -7.41 2.38 -5.57
CA PHE A 45 -6.66 3.48 -6.19
C PHE A 45 -6.77 3.53 -7.72
N ASN A 46 -7.35 2.51 -8.36
CA ASN A 46 -7.61 2.57 -9.80
C ASN A 46 -8.76 3.50 -10.17
N ASP A 47 -9.84 3.52 -9.41
CA ASP A 47 -11.01 4.36 -9.69
C ASP A 47 -11.61 5.02 -8.44
N PHE A 48 -10.93 4.92 -7.31
CA PHE A 48 -11.37 5.38 -5.98
C PHE A 48 -12.76 4.85 -5.58
N SER A 49 -13.15 3.70 -6.15
CA SER A 49 -14.38 3.01 -5.81
C SER A 49 -14.09 1.80 -4.93
N VAL A 50 -14.89 1.63 -3.89
CA VAL A 50 -14.79 0.44 -3.04
C VAL A 50 -15.77 -0.60 -3.55
N LYS A 51 -15.30 -1.50 -4.42
CA LYS A 51 -16.14 -2.52 -5.05
C LYS A 51 -16.13 -3.84 -4.29
N ASN A 52 -15.02 -4.23 -3.72
CA ASN A 52 -14.82 -5.56 -3.16
C ASN A 52 -14.37 -5.49 -1.71
N ARG A 53 -15.22 -6.00 -0.85
CA ARG A 53 -14.92 -6.24 0.56
C ARG A 53 -15.09 -7.72 0.84
N VAL A 54 -14.02 -8.39 1.25
CA VAL A 54 -14.06 -9.82 1.58
C VAL A 54 -14.08 -9.96 3.08
N ASP A 55 -15.11 -10.59 3.63
CA ASP A 55 -15.16 -11.01 5.03
C ASP A 55 -14.17 -12.15 5.25
N LEU A 56 -13.14 -11.91 6.06
CA LEU A 56 -12.07 -12.88 6.29
C LEU A 56 -12.51 -14.07 7.12
N GLY A 57 -13.47 -13.89 8.03
CA GLY A 57 -14.06 -14.99 8.79
C GLY A 57 -14.87 -15.91 7.88
N ALA A 58 -15.70 -15.36 6.99
CA ALA A 58 -16.44 -16.14 6.00
C ALA A 58 -15.50 -16.84 5.00
N PHE A 59 -14.47 -16.13 4.53
CA PHE A 59 -13.43 -16.71 3.67
C PHE A 59 -12.72 -17.88 4.34
N ALA A 60 -12.25 -17.71 5.59
CA ALA A 60 -11.58 -18.77 6.34
C ALA A 60 -12.48 -20.02 6.51
N LYS A 61 -13.76 -19.82 6.85
CA LYS A 61 -14.73 -20.91 6.93
C LYS A 61 -14.88 -21.67 5.61
N SER A 62 -14.96 -20.94 4.48
CA SER A 62 -15.13 -21.54 3.14
C SER A 62 -13.98 -22.45 2.73
N ILE A 63 -12.78 -22.19 3.24
CA ILE A 63 -11.56 -22.97 2.97
C ILE A 63 -11.13 -23.87 4.14
N LYS A 64 -11.97 -24.01 5.17
CA LYS A 64 -11.69 -24.77 6.40
C LYS A 64 -10.38 -24.34 7.09
N ALA A 65 -10.17 -23.03 7.21
CA ALA A 65 -9.06 -22.42 7.93
C ALA A 65 -9.53 -21.80 9.26
N GLU A 66 -8.61 -21.69 10.20
CA GLU A 66 -8.79 -20.89 11.41
C GLU A 66 -8.55 -19.40 11.06
N PHE A 67 -9.35 -18.48 11.64
CA PHE A 67 -9.15 -17.05 11.51
C PHE A 67 -8.96 -16.39 12.88
N ILE A 68 -7.87 -15.63 13.00
CA ILE A 68 -7.53 -14.85 14.19
C ILE A 68 -7.52 -13.38 13.77
N CYS A 69 -8.50 -12.63 14.28
CA CYS A 69 -8.54 -11.19 14.12
C CYS A 69 -7.80 -10.54 15.29
N ASP A 70 -6.55 -10.14 15.06
CA ASP A 70 -5.71 -9.47 16.05
C ASP A 70 -4.48 -8.81 15.40
N THR A 71 -3.89 -7.85 16.11
CA THR A 71 -2.66 -7.19 15.70
C THR A 71 -1.45 -7.98 16.18
N VAL A 72 -0.57 -8.35 15.24
CA VAL A 72 0.73 -8.93 15.56
C VAL A 72 1.66 -7.80 15.97
N GLU A 73 2.18 -7.87 17.19
CA GLU A 73 3.17 -6.91 17.70
C GLU A 73 4.60 -7.36 17.39
N ARG A 74 4.83 -8.68 17.49
CA ARG A 74 6.18 -9.22 17.38
C ARG A 74 6.17 -10.66 16.87
N VAL A 75 7.15 -11.00 16.05
CA VAL A 75 7.44 -12.38 15.62
C VAL A 75 8.87 -12.73 16.02
N ASN A 76 9.02 -13.77 16.82
CA ASN A 76 10.31 -14.37 17.11
C ASN A 76 10.52 -15.59 16.21
N ALA A 77 11.30 -15.41 15.15
CA ALA A 77 11.51 -16.46 14.15
C ALA A 77 12.35 -17.63 14.67
N LYS A 78 13.30 -17.39 15.58
CA LYS A 78 14.13 -18.45 16.19
C LYS A 78 13.30 -19.40 17.05
N ARG A 79 12.33 -18.83 17.80
CA ARG A 79 11.42 -19.61 18.68
C ARG A 79 10.14 -20.04 17.98
N LYS A 80 9.92 -19.63 16.72
CA LYS A 80 8.70 -19.85 15.93
C LYS A 80 7.43 -19.39 16.67
N LYS A 81 7.47 -18.18 17.28
CA LYS A 81 6.38 -17.60 18.07
C LYS A 81 5.89 -16.27 17.51
N ILE A 82 4.57 -16.12 17.52
CA ILE A 82 3.86 -14.88 17.16
C ILE A 82 3.25 -14.32 18.44
N TYR A 83 3.52 -13.04 18.74
CA TYR A 83 2.98 -12.33 19.88
C TYR A 83 1.94 -11.32 19.40
N PHE A 84 0.79 -11.33 20.04
CA PHE A 84 -0.35 -10.48 19.71
C PHE A 84 -0.48 -9.34 20.69
N LYS A 85 -1.25 -8.32 20.29
CA LYS A 85 -1.59 -7.21 21.16
C LYS A 85 -2.57 -7.62 22.27
N ASP A 86 -3.63 -8.33 21.89
CA ASP A 86 -4.77 -8.61 22.76
C ASP A 86 -4.93 -10.08 23.10
N LYS A 87 -4.11 -10.97 22.53
CA LYS A 87 -4.19 -12.43 22.73
C LYS A 87 -2.87 -13.02 23.19
N GLU A 88 -2.95 -14.27 23.68
CA GLU A 88 -1.78 -15.06 24.01
C GLU A 88 -0.93 -15.36 22.77
N CYS A 89 0.39 -15.54 22.98
CA CYS A 89 1.28 -15.91 21.90
C CYS A 89 0.94 -17.28 21.30
N ARG A 90 1.31 -17.47 20.02
CA ARG A 90 1.05 -18.69 19.28
C ARG A 90 2.31 -19.19 18.59
N ASP A 91 2.49 -20.50 18.59
CA ASP A 91 3.52 -21.17 17.82
C ASP A 91 3.09 -21.35 16.36
N TYR A 92 4.07 -21.42 15.45
CA TYR A 92 3.86 -21.77 14.04
C TYR A 92 4.88 -22.80 13.55
N GLU A 93 4.54 -23.58 12.54
CA GLU A 93 5.47 -24.48 11.85
C GLU A 93 6.06 -23.79 10.60
N THR A 94 5.19 -23.33 9.71
CA THR A 94 5.53 -22.54 8.52
C THR A 94 4.77 -21.23 8.57
N LEU A 95 5.47 -20.13 8.29
CA LEU A 95 4.93 -18.78 8.32
C LEU A 95 5.02 -18.12 6.94
N ILE A 96 3.88 -17.69 6.43
CA ILE A 96 3.77 -16.85 5.22
C ILE A 96 3.47 -15.42 5.65
N VAL A 97 4.35 -14.50 5.34
CA VAL A 97 4.21 -13.07 5.65
C VAL A 97 3.68 -12.35 4.42
N ALA A 98 2.40 -12.01 4.44
CA ALA A 98 1.68 -11.31 3.38
C ALA A 98 1.07 -9.99 3.91
N SER A 99 1.76 -9.34 4.84
CA SER A 99 1.34 -8.13 5.57
C SER A 99 1.30 -6.85 4.73
N GLY A 100 1.76 -6.92 3.48
CA GLY A 100 1.74 -5.81 2.53
C GLY A 100 2.70 -4.68 2.89
N VAL A 101 2.29 -3.45 2.60
CA VAL A 101 3.07 -2.22 2.85
C VAL A 101 2.40 -1.32 3.87
N LYS A 102 3.23 -0.43 4.42
CA LYS A 102 2.83 0.72 5.21
C LYS A 102 3.42 2.01 4.62
N PRO A 103 2.87 3.20 4.95
CA PRO A 103 3.43 4.45 4.45
C PRO A 103 4.84 4.67 5.01
N LYS A 104 5.71 5.20 4.17
CA LYS A 104 6.97 5.78 4.62
C LYS A 104 6.64 7.06 5.40
N LYS A 105 6.87 7.04 6.71
CA LYS A 105 6.58 8.20 7.57
C LYS A 105 7.46 9.39 7.21
N MET A 106 6.85 10.58 7.19
CA MET A 106 7.53 11.85 7.09
C MET A 106 7.51 12.53 8.46
N ALA A 107 8.53 13.32 8.77
CA ALA A 107 8.60 14.09 10.01
C ALA A 107 7.73 15.37 9.91
N VAL A 108 6.41 15.19 9.80
CA VAL A 108 5.45 16.29 9.70
C VAL A 108 4.81 16.55 11.07
N LYS A 109 4.88 17.79 11.56
CA LYS A 109 4.19 18.15 12.79
C LYS A 109 2.68 18.13 12.59
N GLY A 110 1.94 17.64 13.58
CA GLY A 110 0.48 17.64 13.55
C GLY A 110 -0.16 16.47 12.79
N GLU A 111 0.55 15.37 12.56
CA GLU A 111 0.03 14.17 11.87
C GLU A 111 -1.18 13.51 12.56
N HIS A 112 -1.42 13.81 13.83
CA HIS A 112 -2.55 13.29 14.62
C HIS A 112 -3.87 14.04 14.37
N ARG A 113 -3.83 15.15 13.63
CA ARG A 113 -5.03 15.97 13.37
C ARG A 113 -5.96 15.29 12.37
N GLU A 114 -7.24 15.48 12.58
CA GLU A 114 -8.26 15.05 11.61
C GLU A 114 -8.05 15.77 10.27
N GLY A 115 -8.12 15.04 9.17
CA GLY A 115 -7.80 15.54 7.83
C GLY A 115 -6.39 15.21 7.36
N PHE A 116 -5.58 14.54 8.17
CA PHE A 116 -4.24 14.09 7.80
C PHE A 116 -4.27 12.62 7.32
N PHE A 117 -3.85 12.36 6.09
CA PHE A 117 -3.92 11.03 5.49
C PHE A 117 -2.61 10.64 4.80
N TYR A 118 -2.00 9.54 5.23
CA TYR A 118 -1.00 8.84 4.43
C TYR A 118 -1.69 7.91 3.43
N LEU A 119 -1.40 8.01 2.13
CA LEU A 119 -2.12 7.26 1.10
C LEU A 119 -2.04 5.73 1.23
N ALA A 120 -1.01 5.18 1.85
CA ALA A 120 -0.90 3.73 2.09
C ALA A 120 -1.54 3.25 3.40
N GLY A 121 -1.84 4.15 4.33
CA GLY A 121 -2.10 3.80 5.74
C GLY A 121 -3.54 3.82 6.18
N PHE A 122 -4.48 4.24 5.34
CA PHE A 122 -5.87 4.42 5.76
C PHE A 122 -6.83 3.37 5.16
N ASP A 123 -8.02 3.33 5.74
CA ASP A 123 -9.12 2.54 5.22
C ASP A 123 -9.73 3.22 3.97
N PRO A 124 -9.80 2.52 2.82
CA PRO A 124 -10.38 3.04 1.59
C PRO A 124 -11.82 3.57 1.72
N PHE A 125 -12.63 2.99 2.60
CA PHE A 125 -13.99 3.48 2.86
C PHE A 125 -13.98 4.84 3.54
N ILE A 126 -13.12 5.00 4.56
CA ILE A 126 -12.96 6.27 5.27
C ILE A 126 -12.47 7.35 4.30
N LEU A 127 -11.47 7.04 3.48
CA LEU A 127 -10.96 7.99 2.50
C LEU A 127 -12.04 8.42 1.49
N ARG A 128 -12.74 7.47 0.89
CA ARG A 128 -13.82 7.74 -0.07
C ARG A 128 -14.88 8.67 0.52
N ASP A 129 -15.31 8.40 1.75
CA ASP A 129 -16.36 9.19 2.39
C ASP A 129 -15.85 10.56 2.81
N ARG A 130 -14.59 10.68 3.24
CA ARG A 130 -13.93 11.97 3.49
C ARG A 130 -13.77 12.80 2.23
N ILE A 131 -13.29 12.23 1.13
CA ILE A 131 -13.18 12.94 -0.15
C ILE A 131 -14.49 13.61 -0.57
N LYS A 132 -15.63 12.98 -0.33
CA LYS A 132 -16.95 13.54 -0.68
C LYS A 132 -17.23 14.89 -0.03
N ILE A 133 -16.87 15.04 1.23
CA ILE A 133 -17.22 16.22 2.05
C ILE A 133 -16.18 17.33 2.07
N LEU A 134 -14.94 17.04 1.63
CA LEU A 134 -13.85 18.01 1.58
C LEU A 134 -14.02 18.93 0.37
N SER A 135 -13.67 20.20 0.50
CA SER A 135 -13.67 21.19 -0.57
C SER A 135 -12.27 21.56 -1.03
N ASP A 136 -11.34 21.79 -0.10
CA ASP A 136 -9.98 22.21 -0.35
C ASP A 136 -8.95 21.26 0.26
N CYS A 137 -7.95 20.88 -0.54
CA CYS A 137 -7.00 19.86 -0.16
C CYS A 137 -5.57 20.22 -0.59
N VAL A 138 -4.60 19.81 0.22
CA VAL A 138 -3.20 19.76 -0.16
C VAL A 138 -2.81 18.32 -0.42
N VAL A 139 -2.17 18.05 -1.54
CA VAL A 139 -1.65 16.72 -1.90
C VAL A 139 -0.13 16.80 -2.04
N TYR A 140 0.59 16.10 -1.17
CA TYR A 140 2.02 15.88 -1.37
C TYR A 140 2.22 14.70 -2.31
N VAL A 141 2.96 14.92 -3.38
CA VAL A 141 3.12 13.97 -4.48
C VAL A 141 4.58 13.54 -4.57
N SER A 142 4.84 12.25 -4.45
CA SER A 142 6.16 11.64 -4.69
C SER A 142 6.11 10.43 -5.61
N THR A 143 4.91 9.93 -5.92
CA THR A 143 4.71 8.80 -6.84
C THR A 143 3.54 9.06 -7.79
N LEU A 144 3.35 8.17 -8.76
CA LEU A 144 2.21 8.24 -9.67
C LEU A 144 0.86 8.10 -8.94
N LEU A 145 0.84 7.51 -7.74
CA LEU A 145 -0.37 7.41 -6.93
C LEU A 145 -0.88 8.79 -6.48
N GLY A 146 0.03 9.67 -6.05
CA GLY A 146 -0.30 11.05 -5.71
C GLY A 146 -0.84 11.83 -6.90
N VAL A 147 -0.22 11.69 -8.07
CA VAL A 147 -0.73 12.27 -9.32
C VAL A 147 -2.14 11.80 -9.62
N LYS A 148 -2.39 10.50 -9.51
CA LYS A 148 -3.70 9.90 -9.73
C LYS A 148 -4.76 10.44 -8.78
N LEU A 149 -4.40 10.64 -7.50
CA LEU A 149 -5.30 11.26 -6.53
C LEU A 149 -5.61 12.72 -6.91
N VAL A 150 -4.62 13.51 -7.32
CA VAL A 150 -4.82 14.90 -7.79
C VAL A 150 -5.83 14.94 -8.93
N LEU A 151 -5.64 14.12 -9.96
CA LEU A 151 -6.55 14.04 -11.10
C LEU A 151 -7.97 13.63 -10.68
N HIS A 152 -8.08 12.65 -9.78
CA HIS A 152 -9.37 12.21 -9.27
C HIS A 152 -10.07 13.30 -8.44
N LEU A 153 -9.38 13.95 -7.50
CA LEU A 153 -9.94 15.04 -6.71
C LEU A 153 -10.40 16.21 -7.58
N ARG A 154 -9.60 16.56 -8.60
CA ARG A 154 -9.96 17.62 -9.53
C ARG A 154 -11.19 17.27 -10.38
N SER A 155 -11.33 16.03 -10.82
CA SER A 155 -12.53 15.57 -11.54
C SER A 155 -13.80 15.70 -10.68
N GLN A 156 -13.67 15.71 -9.35
CA GLN A 156 -14.73 16.01 -8.40
C GLN A 156 -14.85 17.50 -8.03
N LYS A 157 -14.19 18.37 -8.79
CA LYS A 157 -14.23 19.85 -8.63
C LYS A 157 -13.70 20.34 -7.26
N LYS A 158 -12.76 19.61 -6.65
CA LYS A 158 -12.10 20.05 -5.43
C LYS A 158 -11.07 21.14 -5.73
N GLU A 159 -10.87 22.06 -4.79
CA GLU A 159 -9.78 23.02 -4.80
C GLU A 159 -8.50 22.34 -4.33
N LEU A 160 -7.41 22.47 -5.07
CA LEU A 160 -6.21 21.69 -4.85
C LEU A 160 -4.95 22.53 -4.86
N ASN A 161 -4.04 22.16 -3.96
CA ASN A 161 -2.65 22.55 -4.02
C ASN A 161 -1.79 21.28 -4.03
N VAL A 162 -0.89 21.19 -5.00
CA VAL A 162 0.07 20.09 -5.15
C VAL A 162 1.42 20.56 -4.61
N VAL A 163 1.99 19.78 -3.72
CA VAL A 163 3.33 19.99 -3.18
C VAL A 163 4.19 18.77 -3.57
N ALA A 164 5.36 19.03 -4.12
CA ALA A 164 6.30 17.97 -4.48
C ALA A 164 7.74 18.44 -4.30
N GLN A 165 8.60 17.57 -3.77
CA GLN A 165 10.03 17.84 -3.77
C GLN A 165 10.60 17.79 -5.19
N SER A 166 10.17 16.79 -5.98
CA SER A 166 10.43 16.65 -7.40
C SER A 166 9.24 15.97 -8.09
N LEU A 167 9.09 16.24 -9.38
CA LEU A 167 8.16 15.54 -10.28
C LEU A 167 8.91 14.85 -11.43
N ASP A 168 10.22 14.63 -11.28
CA ASP A 168 11.09 14.12 -12.36
C ASP A 168 10.77 12.67 -12.74
N PHE A 169 10.09 11.92 -11.86
CA PHE A 169 9.57 10.60 -12.19
C PHE A 169 8.54 10.60 -13.34
N LEU A 170 7.92 11.76 -13.64
CA LEU A 170 7.03 11.90 -14.79
C LEU A 170 7.78 12.05 -16.12
N SER A 171 9.11 12.19 -16.10
CA SER A 171 9.95 12.33 -17.30
C SER A 171 9.38 13.36 -18.28
N ASP A 172 9.22 13.00 -19.54
CA ASP A 172 8.71 13.86 -20.63
C ASP A 172 7.25 14.31 -20.40
N ARG A 173 6.51 13.69 -19.49
CA ARG A 173 5.12 14.02 -19.17
C ARG A 173 4.97 15.04 -18.05
N LYS A 174 6.07 15.46 -17.44
CA LYS A 174 6.10 16.48 -16.39
C LYS A 174 5.43 17.78 -16.85
N GLU A 175 5.84 18.30 -18.01
CA GLU A 175 5.26 19.53 -18.56
C GLU A 175 3.76 19.39 -18.87
N LEU A 176 3.31 18.24 -19.33
CA LEU A 176 1.89 17.97 -19.54
C LEU A 176 1.08 18.08 -18.24
N PHE A 177 1.61 17.51 -17.16
CA PHE A 177 0.98 17.59 -15.85
C PHE A 177 0.97 19.02 -15.30
N LEU A 178 2.07 19.75 -15.44
CA LEU A 178 2.16 21.16 -15.03
C LEU A 178 1.17 22.04 -15.79
N ASN A 179 1.08 21.88 -17.11
CA ASN A 179 0.12 22.59 -17.95
C ASN A 179 -1.33 22.26 -17.59
N TYR A 180 -1.63 20.98 -17.33
CA TYR A 180 -2.94 20.57 -16.83
C TYR A 180 -3.27 21.28 -15.52
N CYS A 181 -2.37 21.27 -14.55
CA CYS A 181 -2.59 21.92 -13.26
C CYS A 181 -2.83 23.43 -13.41
N SER A 182 -2.05 24.09 -14.25
CA SER A 182 -2.23 25.53 -14.56
C SER A 182 -3.61 25.80 -15.16
N ARG A 183 -4.02 25.03 -16.16
CA ARG A 183 -5.31 25.15 -16.81
C ARG A 183 -6.48 24.93 -15.84
N GLU A 184 -6.34 23.96 -14.95
CA GLU A 184 -7.35 23.60 -13.98
C GLU A 184 -7.33 24.45 -12.70
N GLY A 185 -6.44 25.45 -12.60
CA GLY A 185 -6.32 26.32 -11.42
C GLY A 185 -5.76 25.62 -10.18
N ILE A 186 -4.98 24.54 -10.36
CA ILE A 186 -4.32 23.81 -9.28
C ILE A 186 -3.01 24.51 -8.94
N GLY A 187 -2.84 24.94 -7.68
CA GLY A 187 -1.57 25.51 -7.22
C GLY A 187 -0.47 24.43 -7.17
N ILE A 188 0.73 24.74 -7.71
CA ILE A 188 1.88 23.83 -7.68
C ILE A 188 3.03 24.46 -6.91
N TYR A 189 3.59 23.70 -5.98
CA TYR A 189 4.73 24.04 -5.14
C TYR A 189 5.82 22.96 -5.30
N ALA A 190 6.50 23.01 -6.45
CA ALA A 190 7.65 22.17 -6.72
C ALA A 190 8.89 22.63 -5.93
N GLY A 191 9.77 21.72 -5.55
CA GLY A 191 10.92 22.00 -4.71
C GLY A 191 10.55 22.24 -3.23
N SER A 192 9.31 21.91 -2.84
CA SER A 192 8.81 22.12 -1.47
C SER A 192 8.48 20.80 -0.79
N THR A 193 8.57 20.83 0.55
CA THR A 193 8.16 19.72 1.43
C THR A 193 7.14 20.19 2.45
N ILE A 194 6.44 19.25 3.07
CA ILE A 194 5.50 19.54 4.14
C ILE A 194 6.25 19.60 5.47
N GLU A 195 6.09 20.70 6.20
CA GLU A 195 6.67 20.90 7.55
C GLU A 195 5.66 20.62 8.65
N GLU A 196 4.44 21.17 8.49
CA GLU A 196 3.42 21.09 9.54
C GLU A 196 1.99 21.13 8.96
N ALA A 197 1.13 20.30 9.52
CA ALA A 197 -0.32 20.44 9.41
C ALA A 197 -0.82 21.31 10.56
N ILE A 198 -1.28 22.54 10.28
CA ILE A 198 -1.71 23.53 11.27
C ILE A 198 -3.19 23.38 11.57
N GLY A 199 -3.55 23.51 12.87
CA GLY A 199 -4.90 23.46 13.38
C GLY A 199 -4.91 23.00 14.84
N GLU A 200 -6.07 22.93 15.46
CA GLU A 200 -6.24 22.33 16.79
C GLU A 200 -6.53 20.84 16.68
N ALA A 201 -7.79 20.45 16.58
CA ALA A 201 -8.23 19.06 16.38
C ALA A 201 -8.26 18.66 14.91
N VAL A 202 -8.59 19.60 14.02
CA VAL A 202 -8.69 19.40 12.57
C VAL A 202 -7.72 20.30 11.83
N ILE A 203 -7.31 19.90 10.64
CA ILE A 203 -6.44 20.69 9.76
C ILE A 203 -7.20 21.94 9.29
N ARG A 204 -6.51 23.10 9.33
CA ARG A 204 -6.96 24.39 8.80
C ARG A 204 -5.99 24.94 7.76
N ALA A 205 -4.73 24.56 7.87
CA ALA A 205 -3.69 24.97 6.93
C ALA A 205 -2.53 23.98 6.92
N VAL A 206 -1.69 24.09 5.90
CA VAL A 206 -0.45 23.31 5.74
C VAL A 206 0.71 24.27 5.56
N LYS A 207 1.76 24.12 6.37
CA LYS A 207 3.01 24.85 6.29
C LYS A 207 4.01 24.07 5.46
N LEU A 208 4.61 24.74 4.51
CA LEU A 208 5.65 24.22 3.62
C LEU A 208 7.05 24.70 4.03
N ASN A 209 8.05 23.99 3.54
CA ASN A 209 9.42 24.39 3.51
C ASN A 209 9.90 24.38 2.03
N PRO A 210 10.39 25.51 1.42
CA PRO A 210 10.51 26.85 2.02
C PRO A 210 9.16 27.46 2.42
N LEU A 211 9.21 28.46 3.29
CA LEU A 211 8.06 28.99 4.01
C LEU A 211 6.92 29.47 3.10
N LYS A 212 5.84 28.74 3.14
CA LYS A 212 4.52 29.06 2.59
C LYS A 212 3.46 28.42 3.48
N VAL A 213 2.32 29.09 3.63
CA VAL A 213 1.16 28.51 4.34
C VAL A 213 0.00 28.44 3.35
N LEU A 214 -0.62 27.28 3.25
CA LEU A 214 -1.75 27.00 2.37
C LEU A 214 -2.96 26.66 3.23
N SER A 215 -4.13 27.28 2.95
CA SER A 215 -5.38 26.84 3.53
C SER A 215 -5.72 25.43 3.06
N ALA A 216 -6.21 24.57 3.95
CA ALA A 216 -6.63 23.22 3.61
C ALA A 216 -7.50 22.61 4.70
N GLN A 217 -8.50 21.83 4.28
CA GLN A 217 -9.30 20.96 5.16
C GLN A 217 -8.69 19.57 5.29
N ALA A 218 -7.85 19.17 4.31
CA ALA A 218 -7.14 17.91 4.34
C ALA A 218 -5.75 17.99 3.71
N LEU A 219 -4.86 17.17 4.24
CA LEU A 219 -3.53 16.89 3.71
C LEU A 219 -3.42 15.41 3.37
N PHE A 220 -3.19 15.11 2.10
CA PHE A 220 -2.90 13.78 1.61
C PHE A 220 -1.40 13.64 1.34
N LEU A 221 -0.76 12.69 1.99
CA LEU A 221 0.66 12.42 1.85
C LEU A 221 0.89 11.15 1.05
N ASP A 222 1.38 11.33 -0.17
CA ASP A 222 1.98 10.29 -0.98
C ASP A 222 3.49 10.32 -0.74
N SER A 223 3.93 9.72 0.37
CA SER A 223 5.33 9.70 0.80
C SER A 223 6.08 8.42 0.40
N GLY A 224 5.46 7.61 -0.46
CA GLY A 224 5.96 6.29 -0.80
C GLY A 224 5.64 5.23 0.25
N PHE A 225 6.16 4.02 0.02
CA PHE A 225 5.81 2.83 0.78
C PHE A 225 7.05 2.11 1.29
N ILE A 226 6.89 1.39 2.40
CA ILE A 226 7.87 0.44 2.90
C ILE A 226 7.18 -0.87 3.24
N ALA A 227 7.90 -2.00 3.14
CA ALA A 227 7.37 -3.29 3.54
C ALA A 227 6.90 -3.28 4.99
N ASN A 228 5.75 -3.87 5.26
CA ASN A 228 5.21 -3.96 6.62
C ASN A 228 5.69 -5.24 7.30
N ASN A 229 6.96 -5.25 7.72
CA ASN A 229 7.65 -6.42 8.30
C ASN A 229 8.51 -6.09 9.53
N ASP A 230 8.38 -4.90 10.11
CA ASP A 230 9.13 -4.42 11.28
C ASP A 230 8.73 -5.06 12.62
N PHE A 231 7.71 -5.90 12.61
CA PHE A 231 7.35 -6.76 13.75
C PHE A 231 8.26 -7.98 13.93
N PHE A 232 9.21 -8.24 13.01
CA PHE A 232 10.22 -9.26 13.24
C PHE A 232 11.27 -8.75 14.23
N GLU A 233 11.61 -9.60 15.22
CA GLU A 233 12.77 -9.36 16.05
C GLU A 233 14.03 -9.47 15.17
N THR A 234 14.72 -8.36 15.01
CA THR A 234 16.05 -8.31 14.40
C THR A 234 17.09 -8.42 15.51
N ASP A 235 18.03 -9.35 15.40
CA ASP A 235 19.27 -9.24 16.20
C ASP A 235 19.97 -7.93 15.77
N GLU A 236 20.60 -7.22 16.68
CA GLU A 236 21.20 -5.88 16.48
C GLU A 236 22.16 -5.78 15.26
N GLU A 237 22.67 -6.90 14.76
CA GLU A 237 23.53 -6.96 13.58
C GLU A 237 22.79 -6.99 12.23
N SER A 238 21.47 -7.14 12.19
CA SER A 238 20.71 -7.34 10.93
C SER A 238 19.74 -6.23 10.57
N ALA A 239 19.84 -5.05 11.20
CA ALA A 239 18.92 -3.94 10.98
C ALA A 239 18.92 -3.36 9.53
N ALA A 240 19.87 -3.75 8.68
CA ALA A 240 20.06 -3.21 7.33
C ALA A 240 19.80 -4.20 6.19
N THR A 241 19.51 -5.47 6.48
CA THR A 241 19.30 -6.49 5.44
C THR A 241 17.98 -7.24 5.65
N PRO A 242 17.26 -7.61 4.57
CA PRO A 242 16.11 -8.49 4.69
C PRO A 242 16.56 -9.74 5.46
N PRO A 243 15.72 -10.31 6.34
CA PRO A 243 16.09 -11.48 7.09
C PRO A 243 16.59 -12.53 6.11
N LYS A 244 17.87 -12.93 6.24
CA LYS A 244 18.40 -14.11 5.56
C LYS A 244 17.37 -15.21 5.70
N ILE A 245 17.13 -15.98 4.65
CA ILE A 245 16.18 -17.10 4.58
C ILE A 245 16.05 -17.74 5.97
N LEU A 246 15.04 -17.32 6.70
CA LEU A 246 14.71 -17.95 7.97
C LEU A 246 14.01 -19.25 7.59
N ASN A 247 14.48 -20.36 8.06
CA ASN A 247 13.87 -21.65 7.80
C ASN A 247 12.37 -21.55 8.14
N ASP A 248 11.52 -21.92 7.18
CA ASP A 248 10.05 -21.95 7.31
C ASP A 248 9.36 -20.57 7.43
N VAL A 249 10.01 -19.47 7.06
CA VAL A 249 9.39 -18.15 6.93
C VAL A 249 9.53 -17.63 5.49
N TYR A 250 8.41 -17.32 4.87
CA TYR A 250 8.33 -16.85 3.48
C TYR A 250 7.62 -15.51 3.42
N PHE A 251 8.19 -14.57 2.68
CA PHE A 251 7.59 -13.27 2.43
C PHE A 251 6.88 -13.26 1.07
N LEU A 252 5.70 -12.68 1.02
CA LEU A 252 4.84 -12.71 -0.14
C LEU A 252 4.25 -11.33 -0.47
N GLY A 253 4.12 -11.03 -1.75
CA GLY A 253 3.62 -9.75 -2.24
C GLY A 253 4.49 -8.59 -1.78
N ASP A 254 3.86 -7.49 -1.41
CA ASP A 254 4.53 -6.25 -1.04
C ASP A 254 5.32 -6.33 0.28
N ALA A 255 5.07 -7.35 1.09
CA ALA A 255 5.85 -7.63 2.30
C ALA A 255 7.22 -8.25 1.99
N ALA A 256 7.39 -8.85 0.81
CA ALA A 256 8.69 -9.33 0.34
C ALA A 256 9.55 -8.11 0.05
N ASN A 257 10.59 -7.89 0.85
CA ASN A 257 11.46 -6.71 0.88
C ASN A 257 12.12 -6.44 -0.49
N ARG A 258 11.31 -6.00 -1.46
CA ARG A 258 11.76 -5.49 -2.76
C ARG A 258 12.07 -4.01 -2.57
N PRO A 259 13.02 -3.42 -3.29
CA PRO A 259 13.17 -1.98 -3.29
C PRO A 259 11.86 -1.36 -3.79
N ILE A 260 11.05 -0.86 -2.85
CA ILE A 260 9.77 -0.19 -3.11
C ILE A 260 10.04 1.31 -3.40
N ALA A 261 11.19 1.60 -3.97
CA ALA A 261 11.55 2.95 -4.42
C ALA A 261 11.04 3.24 -5.85
N ASP A 262 10.11 2.43 -6.33
CA ASP A 262 9.54 2.60 -7.66
C ASP A 262 8.30 3.49 -7.56
N GLU A 263 8.37 4.65 -8.18
CA GLU A 263 7.29 5.62 -8.27
C GLU A 263 6.04 5.06 -8.99
N PHE A 264 6.19 3.91 -9.66
CA PHE A 264 5.14 3.19 -10.40
C PHE A 264 4.67 1.92 -9.70
N PHE A 265 5.10 1.69 -8.47
CA PHE A 265 4.89 0.46 -7.71
C PHE A 265 3.47 -0.11 -7.80
N PHE A 266 2.44 0.74 -7.64
CA PHE A 266 1.06 0.27 -7.59
C PHE A 266 0.49 -0.20 -8.94
N ALA A 267 1.13 0.12 -10.05
CA ALA A 267 0.57 -0.13 -11.39
C ALA A 267 0.51 -1.62 -11.76
N ASN A 268 1.47 -2.42 -11.25
CA ASN A 268 1.59 -3.85 -11.59
C ASN A 268 1.60 -4.78 -10.37
N GLU A 269 1.50 -4.25 -9.16
CA GLU A 269 1.68 -5.05 -7.95
C GLU A 269 0.59 -6.10 -7.74
N ALA A 270 -0.63 -5.86 -8.20
CA ALA A 270 -1.69 -6.86 -8.11
C ALA A 270 -1.32 -8.13 -8.90
N GLU A 271 -0.86 -8.00 -10.15
CA GLU A 271 -0.47 -9.14 -11.00
C GLU A 271 0.77 -9.85 -10.46
N ASN A 272 1.81 -9.10 -10.07
CA ASN A 272 3.02 -9.65 -9.48
C ASN A 272 2.74 -10.37 -8.16
N SER A 273 1.85 -9.81 -7.34
CA SER A 273 1.44 -10.42 -6.08
C SER A 273 0.68 -11.73 -6.27
N LEU A 274 -0.20 -11.81 -7.28
CA LEU A 274 -0.92 -13.04 -7.61
C LEU A 274 0.01 -14.12 -8.14
N THR A 275 0.89 -13.78 -9.08
CA THR A 275 1.83 -14.72 -9.68
C THR A 275 2.83 -15.25 -8.65
N GLY A 276 3.36 -14.38 -7.79
CA GLY A 276 4.24 -14.77 -6.69
C GLY A 276 3.56 -15.69 -5.67
N ALA A 277 2.27 -15.45 -5.40
CA ALA A 277 1.49 -16.27 -4.49
C ALA A 277 1.30 -17.70 -5.02
N VAL A 278 0.98 -17.83 -6.32
CA VAL A 278 0.83 -19.11 -6.99
C VAL A 278 2.15 -19.87 -7.00
N ALA A 279 3.24 -19.22 -7.41
CA ALA A 279 4.57 -19.84 -7.46
C ALA A 279 5.03 -20.32 -6.06
N LEU A 280 4.82 -19.52 -5.02
CA LEU A 280 5.15 -19.95 -3.64
C LEU A 280 4.33 -21.16 -3.21
N ALA A 281 3.03 -21.20 -3.52
CA ALA A 281 2.20 -22.36 -3.17
C ALA A 281 2.69 -23.61 -3.89
N GLU A 282 3.02 -23.52 -5.17
CA GLU A 282 3.57 -24.63 -5.94
C GLU A 282 4.94 -25.10 -5.38
N ASN A 283 5.81 -24.17 -5.01
CA ASN A 283 7.11 -24.51 -4.42
C ASN A 283 7.00 -25.20 -3.04
N ILE A 284 5.95 -24.88 -2.28
CA ILE A 284 5.74 -25.53 -0.97
C ILE A 284 5.07 -26.90 -1.10
N PHE A 285 4.18 -27.09 -2.07
CA PHE A 285 3.32 -28.29 -2.16
C PHE A 285 3.58 -29.17 -3.38
N SER A 286 4.38 -28.73 -4.36
CA SER A 286 4.73 -29.53 -5.53
C SER A 286 6.17 -30.02 -5.45
N ASP A 287 6.43 -31.17 -6.05
CA ASP A 287 7.78 -31.74 -6.20
C ASP A 287 8.60 -31.04 -7.32
N LYS A 288 7.98 -30.12 -8.06
CA LYS A 288 8.60 -29.35 -9.12
C LYS A 288 8.58 -27.85 -8.78
N PRO A 289 9.61 -27.33 -8.11
CA PRO A 289 9.66 -25.92 -7.81
C PRO A 289 9.72 -25.08 -9.08
N ILE A 290 8.97 -23.97 -9.07
CA ILE A 290 8.98 -22.98 -10.14
C ILE A 290 9.97 -21.89 -9.77
N ASP A 291 10.92 -21.61 -10.68
CA ASP A 291 11.77 -20.44 -10.54
C ASP A 291 10.97 -19.17 -10.86
N PHE A 292 10.75 -18.36 -9.85
CA PHE A 292 10.01 -17.09 -9.97
C PHE A 292 11.00 -15.94 -10.15
N THR A 293 11.66 -15.90 -11.30
CA THR A 293 12.57 -14.80 -11.67
C THR A 293 11.98 -13.83 -12.68
N SER A 294 10.88 -14.18 -13.34
CA SER A 294 10.27 -13.32 -14.37
C SER A 294 9.42 -12.21 -13.74
N LYS A 295 10.02 -11.05 -13.53
CA LYS A 295 9.25 -9.80 -13.39
C LYS A 295 8.70 -9.46 -14.77
N LYS A 296 7.39 -9.20 -14.86
CA LYS A 296 6.84 -8.58 -16.06
C LYS A 296 7.42 -7.16 -16.14
N GLU A 297 8.25 -6.91 -17.12
CA GLU A 297 8.72 -5.56 -17.40
C GLU A 297 7.53 -4.72 -17.85
N TYR A 298 7.37 -3.56 -17.25
CA TYR A 298 6.39 -2.57 -17.65
C TYR A 298 7.07 -1.31 -18.18
N ASN A 299 6.39 -0.64 -19.11
CA ASN A 299 6.85 0.65 -19.59
C ASN A 299 6.17 1.76 -18.77
N PRO A 300 6.92 2.48 -17.90
CA PRO A 300 6.36 3.54 -17.07
C PRO A 300 5.63 4.60 -17.88
N GLN A 301 6.14 4.90 -19.08
CA GLN A 301 5.57 5.92 -19.96
C GLN A 301 4.15 5.57 -20.43
N LEU A 302 3.91 4.29 -20.76
CA LEU A 302 2.58 3.83 -21.17
C LEU A 302 1.57 3.97 -20.03
N ILE A 303 1.99 3.71 -18.79
CA ILE A 303 1.13 3.85 -17.60
C ILE A 303 0.74 5.32 -17.37
N ILE A 304 1.70 6.25 -17.52
CA ILE A 304 1.41 7.69 -17.42
C ILE A 304 0.47 8.11 -18.55
N ASP A 305 0.73 7.67 -19.77
CA ASP A 305 -0.07 8.04 -20.96
C ASP A 305 -1.52 7.54 -20.83
N GLU A 306 -1.73 6.33 -20.34
CA GLU A 306 -3.05 5.80 -20.06
C GLU A 306 -3.77 6.62 -18.99
N LEU A 307 -3.08 6.93 -17.88
CA LEU A 307 -3.61 7.76 -16.81
C LEU A 307 -3.99 9.15 -17.33
N PHE A 308 -3.12 9.81 -18.08
CA PHE A 308 -3.35 11.16 -18.60
C PHE A 308 -4.46 11.20 -19.64
N SER A 309 -4.56 10.18 -20.49
CA SER A 309 -5.68 10.03 -21.43
C SER A 309 -7.02 9.92 -20.70
N ARG A 310 -7.09 9.08 -19.67
CA ARG A 310 -8.31 8.87 -18.88
C ARG A 310 -8.87 10.15 -18.25
N PHE A 311 -8.01 11.09 -17.86
CA PHE A 311 -8.38 12.36 -17.24
C PHE A 311 -8.29 13.57 -18.20
N ASN A 312 -8.14 13.33 -19.49
CA ASN A 312 -8.01 14.38 -20.52
C ASN A 312 -6.87 15.40 -20.22
N VAL A 313 -5.78 14.93 -19.61
CA VAL A 313 -4.63 15.79 -19.30
C VAL A 313 -4.01 16.34 -20.58
N ASN A 314 -4.03 15.57 -21.65
CA ASN A 314 -3.50 15.91 -22.96
C ASN A 314 -4.40 16.87 -23.78
N ALA A 315 -5.63 17.16 -23.33
CA ALA A 315 -6.55 18.02 -24.07
C ALA A 315 -6.04 19.47 -24.06
N GLY A 316 -5.82 20.04 -25.23
CA GLY A 316 -5.36 21.43 -25.40
C GLY A 316 -3.91 21.59 -25.83
N ILE A 317 -3.21 20.51 -26.16
CA ILE A 317 -1.94 20.56 -26.88
C ILE A 317 -2.27 20.40 -28.36
N VAL A 318 -2.52 21.50 -29.04
CA VAL A 318 -2.55 21.65 -30.50
C VAL A 318 -1.40 22.57 -30.90
#